data_b403cc755ab823e95c98dd5153829e77
#
_entry.id   b403cc755ab823e95c98dd5153829e77
#
_cell.length_a   1.000
_cell.length_b   1.000
_cell.length_c   1.000
_cell.angle_alpha   90.00
_cell.angle_beta   90.00
_cell.angle_gamma   90.00
#
_symmetry.space_group_name_H-M   'P 1'
#
loop_
_entity.id
_entity.type
_entity.pdbx_description
1 polymer ?
#
loop_
_entity_poly.entity_id
_entity_poly.type
_entity_poly.pdbx_seq_one_letter_code
_entity_poly.pdbx_strand_id
1 'polypeptide(L)'
;MLFRSVIPAFTRKELRAANIVYDLVNASESSVAMAGAVTETFHMDCPQCKQDFAKNNALFIANYATTRFNILCRDPIKTLADAKGRKMRVVGALGRFIKSIGAVPVGGSPAAAVEALQRGSMDCIVGPIEWLQGFGLWDITKHVLDAPLAIQPTPSSMVINRDTWKKLSKAERQALIKRGGELVAGVTVNGYMAEDAAVRAEAAKRGITITEASAEARKALAGHKASEPKIVAQSAAKEGVKDPEAIIKAHLANVAKWEKIQAKIGDDPNAFAKALWDEVYSKLDPEKM
;
A
#
# COMPACT_ATOMS: atom_id res chain seq x y z
N MET A 1 9.67 20.03 -11.63
CA MET A 1 8.72 18.90 -11.55
C MET A 1 7.73 19.20 -10.45
N LEU A 2 6.42 19.31 -10.77
CA LEU A 2 5.40 19.79 -9.85
C LEU A 2 4.91 18.69 -8.89
N PHE A 3 4.70 17.49 -9.40
CA PHE A 3 4.17 16.35 -8.68
C PHE A 3 5.06 15.12 -8.85
N ARG A 4 5.09 14.28 -7.84
CA ARG A 4 5.87 13.04 -7.84
C ARG A 4 5.13 11.94 -7.09
N SER A 5 5.18 10.73 -7.60
CA SER A 5 4.91 9.56 -6.78
C SER A 5 6.17 9.18 -6.02
N VAL A 6 6.05 8.92 -4.73
CA VAL A 6 7.17 8.54 -3.86
C VAL A 6 6.77 7.28 -3.10
N ILE A 7 7.54 6.22 -3.24
CA ILE A 7 7.31 4.97 -2.52
C ILE A 7 8.31 4.89 -1.36
N PRO A 8 7.86 4.95 -0.10
CA PRO A 8 8.74 4.99 1.07
C PRO A 8 9.77 3.87 1.13
N ALA A 9 9.41 2.66 0.67
CA ALA A 9 10.36 1.54 0.63
C ALA A 9 11.64 1.82 -0.16
N PHE A 10 11.59 2.69 -1.17
CA PHE A 10 12.75 3.09 -1.98
C PHE A 10 13.41 4.38 -1.50
N THR A 11 12.80 5.08 -0.55
CA THR A 11 13.27 6.34 0.06
C THR A 11 13.30 6.23 1.58
N ARG A 12 13.74 5.06 2.08
CA ARG A 12 13.65 4.73 3.51
C ARG A 12 14.47 5.66 4.39
N LYS A 13 15.64 6.09 3.91
CA LYS A 13 16.51 7.00 4.67
C LYS A 13 15.93 8.41 4.79
N GLU A 14 15.21 8.84 3.77
CA GLU A 14 14.61 10.17 3.64
C GLU A 14 13.25 10.26 4.36
N LEU A 15 12.48 9.17 4.37
CA LEU A 15 11.11 9.12 4.89
C LEU A 15 10.95 8.10 6.02
N ARG A 16 11.77 8.20 7.08
CA ARG A 16 11.88 7.20 8.13
C ARG A 16 10.58 6.99 8.91
N ALA A 17 9.94 8.06 9.36
CA ALA A 17 8.68 7.99 10.09
C ALA A 17 7.52 7.55 9.18
N ALA A 18 7.50 8.04 7.92
CA ALA A 18 6.53 7.64 6.92
C ALA A 18 6.61 6.13 6.59
N ASN A 19 7.81 5.53 6.66
CA ASN A 19 7.98 4.09 6.47
C ASN A 19 7.29 3.24 7.55
N ILE A 20 7.06 3.75 8.76
CA ILE A 20 6.29 3.04 9.79
C ILE A 20 4.90 2.70 9.26
N VAL A 21 4.20 3.71 8.74
CA VAL A 21 2.85 3.54 8.18
C VAL A 21 2.88 2.66 6.93
N TYR A 22 3.90 2.86 6.08
CA TYR A 22 4.09 2.05 4.88
C TYR A 22 4.37 0.57 5.20
N ASP A 23 5.07 0.26 6.28
CA ASP A 23 5.40 -1.11 6.68
C ASP A 23 4.24 -1.85 7.38
N LEU A 24 3.18 -1.13 7.82
CA LEU A 24 1.97 -1.73 8.41
C LEU A 24 0.97 -2.17 7.32
N VAL A 25 1.46 -2.83 6.29
CA VAL A 25 0.72 -3.26 5.08
C VAL A 25 -0.43 -4.23 5.36
N ASN A 26 -0.45 -4.87 6.50
CA ASN A 26 -1.45 -5.86 6.88
C ASN A 26 -2.37 -5.37 8.02
N ALA A 27 -2.39 -4.04 8.27
CA ALA A 27 -3.22 -3.46 9.31
C ALA A 27 -4.73 -3.54 9.03
N SER A 28 -5.13 -3.57 7.75
CA SER A 28 -6.53 -3.77 7.31
C SER A 28 -6.62 -4.71 6.11
N GLU A 29 -7.80 -5.28 5.90
CA GLU A 29 -8.16 -6.02 4.70
C GLU A 29 -9.04 -5.21 3.72
N SER A 30 -9.37 -3.95 4.08
CA SER A 30 -10.11 -3.01 3.25
C SER A 30 -9.20 -1.95 2.66
N SER A 31 -9.17 -1.83 1.33
CA SER A 31 -8.43 -0.79 0.61
C SER A 31 -8.92 0.61 0.96
N VAL A 32 -10.24 0.78 1.09
CA VAL A 32 -10.89 2.04 1.48
C VAL A 32 -10.46 2.44 2.90
N ALA A 33 -10.54 1.50 3.86
CA ALA A 33 -10.14 1.78 5.24
C ALA A 33 -8.64 2.10 5.34
N MET A 34 -7.79 1.34 4.64
CA MET A 34 -6.35 1.58 4.63
C MET A 34 -6.00 2.95 4.03
N ALA A 35 -6.60 3.32 2.89
CA ALA A 35 -6.34 4.61 2.26
C ALA A 35 -6.81 5.78 3.14
N GLY A 36 -7.98 5.66 3.75
CA GLY A 36 -8.52 6.64 4.69
C GLY A 36 -7.63 6.81 5.93
N ALA A 37 -7.23 5.70 6.55
CA ALA A 37 -6.35 5.70 7.72
C ALA A 37 -4.99 6.34 7.43
N VAL A 38 -4.39 6.04 6.29
CA VAL A 38 -3.12 6.66 5.87
C VAL A 38 -3.28 8.16 5.66
N THR A 39 -4.36 8.59 4.97
CA THR A 39 -4.65 10.01 4.77
C THR A 39 -4.74 10.74 6.12
N GLU A 40 -5.52 10.21 7.05
CA GLU A 40 -5.69 10.83 8.37
C GLU A 40 -4.38 10.83 9.17
N THR A 41 -3.70 9.70 9.25
CA THR A 41 -2.42 9.59 9.97
C THR A 41 -1.41 10.62 9.48
N PHE A 42 -1.23 10.75 8.16
CA PHE A 42 -0.24 11.67 7.60
C PHE A 42 -0.62 13.14 7.79
N HIS A 43 -1.92 13.46 7.67
CA HIS A 43 -2.36 14.85 7.79
C HIS A 43 -2.60 15.30 9.22
N MET A 44 -2.95 14.39 10.15
CA MET A 44 -3.41 14.77 11.48
C MET A 44 -2.49 14.26 12.59
N ASP A 45 -2.00 13.01 12.51
CA ASP A 45 -1.49 12.31 13.69
C ASP A 45 0.00 11.94 13.61
N CYS A 46 0.68 12.24 12.50
CA CYS A 46 2.11 11.99 12.35
C CYS A 46 2.91 13.25 12.03
N PRO A 47 3.22 14.10 13.01
CA PRO A 47 4.08 15.28 12.78
C PRO A 47 5.44 14.91 12.21
N GLN A 48 6.02 13.77 12.61
CA GLN A 48 7.30 13.29 12.11
C GLN A 48 7.22 12.90 10.63
N CYS A 49 6.10 12.30 10.17
CA CYS A 49 5.89 12.02 8.75
C CYS A 49 5.88 13.32 7.93
N LYS A 50 5.21 14.37 8.42
CA LYS A 50 5.23 15.69 7.77
C LYS A 50 6.65 16.29 7.72
N GLN A 51 7.42 16.12 8.80
CA GLN A 51 8.80 16.58 8.86
C GLN A 51 9.70 15.84 7.87
N ASP A 52 9.50 14.53 7.70
CA ASP A 52 10.24 13.75 6.71
C ASP A 52 10.05 14.31 5.30
N PHE A 53 8.81 14.59 4.91
CA PHE A 53 8.53 15.24 3.61
C PHE A 53 9.13 16.64 3.55
N ALA A 54 8.96 17.43 4.60
CA ALA A 54 9.44 18.81 4.63
C ALA A 54 10.97 18.94 4.50
N LYS A 55 11.73 18.05 5.14
CA LYS A 55 13.20 17.99 5.02
C LYS A 55 13.66 17.69 3.59
N ASN A 56 12.82 17.03 2.80
CA ASN A 56 13.07 16.71 1.41
C ASN A 56 12.39 17.70 0.44
N ASN A 57 12.07 18.90 0.90
CA ASN A 57 11.38 19.95 0.15
C ASN A 57 10.10 19.45 -0.53
N ALA A 58 9.38 18.57 0.14
CA ALA A 58 8.17 17.91 -0.35
C ALA A 58 7.00 18.14 0.61
N LEU A 59 5.79 18.08 0.07
CA LEU A 59 4.53 18.16 0.80
C LEU A 59 3.64 17.01 0.36
N PHE A 60 3.19 16.22 1.32
CA PHE A 60 2.21 15.16 1.08
C PHE A 60 0.81 15.79 0.91
N ILE A 61 0.08 15.39 -0.13
CA ILE A 61 -1.30 15.79 -0.38
C ILE A 61 -2.23 14.57 -0.35
N ALA A 62 -1.92 13.53 -1.13
CA ALA A 62 -2.79 12.37 -1.27
C ALA A 62 -1.99 11.07 -1.39
N ASN A 63 -2.61 9.99 -0.95
CA ASN A 63 -2.15 8.62 -1.07
C ASN A 63 -3.08 7.80 -1.97
N TYR A 64 -2.85 6.50 -2.01
CA TYR A 64 -3.80 5.47 -2.42
C TYR A 64 -3.49 4.17 -1.67
N ALA A 65 -4.42 3.25 -1.68
CA ALA A 65 -4.17 1.86 -1.29
C ALA A 65 -4.42 0.94 -2.49
N THR A 66 -3.58 -0.09 -2.61
CA THR A 66 -3.79 -1.15 -3.58
C THR A 66 -4.93 -2.07 -3.12
N THR A 67 -5.33 -3.03 -3.95
CA THR A 67 -6.06 -4.22 -3.48
C THR A 67 -5.11 -5.19 -2.77
N ARG A 68 -5.66 -6.30 -2.27
CA ARG A 68 -4.90 -7.30 -1.53
C ARG A 68 -3.80 -7.91 -2.38
N PHE A 69 -2.60 -7.98 -1.82
CA PHE A 69 -1.48 -8.67 -2.44
C PHE A 69 -1.67 -10.17 -2.34
N ASN A 70 -1.31 -10.84 -3.42
CA ASN A 70 -1.35 -12.28 -3.65
C ASN A 70 0.01 -12.77 -4.10
N ILE A 71 0.19 -14.07 -4.22
CA ILE A 71 1.40 -14.65 -4.81
C ILE A 71 1.08 -15.10 -6.23
N LEU A 72 1.66 -14.45 -7.23
CA LEU A 72 1.47 -14.73 -8.65
C LEU A 72 2.71 -15.47 -9.17
N CYS A 73 2.54 -16.72 -9.60
CA CYS A 73 3.65 -17.60 -9.97
C CYS A 73 3.54 -18.12 -11.41
N ARG A 74 4.70 -18.46 -11.97
CA ARG A 74 4.79 -19.19 -13.25
C ARG A 74 4.29 -20.63 -13.10
N ASP A 75 4.76 -21.31 -12.06
CA ASP A 75 4.46 -22.70 -11.76
C ASP A 75 3.40 -22.84 -10.67
N PRO A 76 2.68 -23.96 -10.60
CA PRO A 76 1.61 -24.18 -9.63
C PRO A 76 2.02 -23.84 -8.20
N ILE A 77 1.19 -23.07 -7.51
CA ILE A 77 1.26 -22.80 -6.09
C ILE A 77 -0.14 -22.92 -5.50
N LYS A 78 -0.33 -23.86 -4.58
CA LYS A 78 -1.62 -24.16 -3.95
C LYS A 78 -1.59 -23.94 -2.45
N THR A 79 -0.41 -24.08 -1.85
CA THR A 79 -0.19 -23.95 -0.41
C THR A 79 1.02 -23.09 -0.13
N LEU A 80 1.18 -22.63 1.11
CA LEU A 80 2.41 -21.94 1.53
C LEU A 80 3.64 -22.85 1.48
N ALA A 81 3.47 -24.17 1.62
CA ALA A 81 4.59 -25.10 1.52
C ALA A 81 5.20 -25.12 0.11
N ASP A 82 4.39 -24.90 -0.92
CA ASP A 82 4.86 -24.81 -2.32
C ASP A 82 5.75 -23.58 -2.56
N ALA A 83 5.74 -22.63 -1.63
CA ALA A 83 6.58 -21.43 -1.69
C ALA A 83 8.05 -21.71 -1.34
N LYS A 84 8.35 -22.82 -0.65
CA LYS A 84 9.68 -23.13 -0.15
C LYS A 84 10.74 -23.13 -1.27
N GLY A 85 11.79 -22.33 -1.06
CA GLY A 85 12.91 -22.19 -2.02
C GLY A 85 12.62 -21.31 -3.22
N ARG A 86 11.36 -20.93 -3.50
CA ARG A 86 11.01 -20.07 -4.64
C ARG A 86 11.51 -18.65 -4.45
N LYS A 87 12.05 -18.08 -5.50
CA LYS A 87 12.44 -16.66 -5.55
C LYS A 87 11.22 -15.82 -5.84
N MET A 88 10.83 -14.98 -4.90
CA MET A 88 9.63 -14.15 -4.98
C MET A 88 9.97 -12.68 -4.91
N ARG A 89 9.60 -11.91 -5.92
CA ARG A 89 9.72 -10.46 -5.83
C ARG A 89 8.78 -9.92 -4.78
N VAL A 90 9.34 -9.21 -3.82
CA VAL A 90 8.60 -8.54 -2.75
C VAL A 90 9.40 -7.35 -2.24
N VAL A 91 8.73 -6.34 -1.69
CA VAL A 91 9.36 -5.18 -1.07
C VAL A 91 8.82 -4.92 0.34
N GLY A 92 9.58 -4.19 1.15
CA GLY A 92 9.17 -3.75 2.48
C GLY A 92 8.93 -4.89 3.47
N ALA A 93 8.04 -4.64 4.38
CA ALA A 93 7.71 -5.51 5.52
C ALA A 93 7.29 -6.92 5.10
N LEU A 94 6.55 -7.03 4.00
CA LEU A 94 6.03 -8.32 3.53
C LEU A 94 7.12 -9.33 3.18
N GLY A 95 8.35 -8.87 2.90
CA GLY A 95 9.51 -9.73 2.70
C GLY A 95 9.82 -10.62 3.91
N ARG A 96 9.47 -10.19 5.14
CA ARG A 96 9.60 -11.00 6.36
C ARG A 96 8.66 -12.19 6.34
N PHE A 97 7.42 -11.98 5.94
CA PHE A 97 6.46 -13.08 5.79
C PHE A 97 6.91 -14.08 4.71
N ILE A 98 7.30 -13.60 3.54
CA ILE A 98 7.79 -14.45 2.44
C ILE A 98 8.98 -15.31 2.90
N LYS A 99 9.90 -14.72 3.66
CA LYS A 99 11.02 -15.48 4.26
C LYS A 99 10.55 -16.52 5.29
N SER A 100 9.54 -16.21 6.11
CA SER A 100 9.04 -17.12 7.16
C SER A 100 8.38 -18.37 6.60
N ILE A 101 7.83 -18.32 5.39
CA ILE A 101 7.28 -19.50 4.67
C ILE A 101 8.34 -20.26 3.85
N GLY A 102 9.62 -19.95 4.05
CA GLY A 102 10.74 -20.63 3.39
C GLY A 102 11.04 -20.20 1.97
N ALA A 103 10.37 -19.18 1.44
CA ALA A 103 10.68 -18.59 0.14
C ALA A 103 11.86 -17.61 0.23
N VAL A 104 12.42 -17.24 -0.91
CA VAL A 104 13.55 -16.32 -1.04
C VAL A 104 13.04 -14.96 -1.52
N PRO A 105 12.94 -13.95 -0.64
CA PRO A 105 12.51 -12.62 -1.03
C PRO A 105 13.57 -11.94 -1.90
N VAL A 106 13.16 -11.39 -3.03
CA VAL A 106 14.00 -10.64 -3.98
C VAL A 106 13.42 -9.23 -4.12
N GLY A 107 14.23 -8.21 -3.87
CA GLY A 107 13.84 -6.81 -4.05
C GLY A 107 13.79 -6.42 -5.51
N GLY A 108 13.36 -5.18 -5.77
CA GLY A 108 13.34 -4.58 -7.11
C GLY A 108 11.99 -4.02 -7.53
N SER A 109 11.97 -3.29 -8.64
CA SER A 109 10.73 -2.77 -9.22
C SER A 109 9.87 -3.91 -9.81
N PRO A 110 8.54 -3.71 -9.95
CA PRO A 110 7.70 -4.69 -10.64
C PRO A 110 8.17 -4.95 -12.09
N ALA A 111 8.56 -3.90 -12.81
CA ALA A 111 9.05 -4.03 -14.20
C ALA A 111 10.29 -4.94 -14.30
N ALA A 112 11.28 -4.76 -13.43
CA ALA A 112 12.45 -5.63 -13.38
C ALA A 112 12.08 -7.09 -13.03
N ALA A 113 11.04 -7.29 -12.21
CA ALA A 113 10.55 -8.61 -11.88
C ALA A 113 9.88 -9.31 -13.08
N VAL A 114 9.16 -8.57 -13.93
CA VAL A 114 8.57 -9.12 -15.17
C VAL A 114 9.65 -9.74 -16.05
N GLU A 115 10.74 -8.99 -16.29
CA GLU A 115 11.86 -9.50 -17.07
C GLU A 115 12.52 -10.74 -16.42
N ALA A 116 12.65 -10.75 -15.09
CA ALA A 116 13.24 -11.87 -14.36
C ALA A 116 12.33 -13.12 -14.41
N LEU A 117 11.02 -12.93 -14.33
CA LEU A 117 10.02 -13.99 -14.51
C LEU A 117 10.10 -14.57 -15.93
N GLN A 118 10.16 -13.72 -16.96
CA GLN A 118 10.27 -14.14 -18.36
C GLN A 118 11.52 -15.00 -18.60
N ARG A 119 12.65 -14.60 -18.04
CA ARG A 119 13.92 -15.35 -18.14
C ARG A 119 14.03 -16.58 -17.24
N GLY A 120 13.03 -16.83 -16.37
CA GLY A 120 13.04 -17.96 -15.42
C GLY A 120 14.02 -17.78 -14.25
N SER A 121 14.58 -16.59 -14.05
CA SER A 121 15.48 -16.30 -12.91
C SER A 121 14.71 -15.96 -11.62
N MET A 122 13.38 -15.80 -11.72
CA MET A 122 12.43 -15.58 -10.63
C MET A 122 11.20 -16.46 -10.83
N ASP A 123 10.60 -16.93 -9.75
CA ASP A 123 9.50 -17.87 -9.79
C ASP A 123 8.14 -17.20 -9.64
N CYS A 124 8.06 -16.18 -8.75
CA CYS A 124 6.82 -15.48 -8.42
C CYS A 124 7.03 -13.98 -8.23
N ILE A 125 5.93 -13.24 -8.34
CA ILE A 125 5.82 -11.85 -7.90
C ILE A 125 4.72 -11.74 -6.85
N VAL A 126 4.98 -11.00 -5.76
CA VAL A 126 4.00 -10.69 -4.74
C VAL A 126 3.42 -9.32 -5.04
N GLY A 127 2.14 -9.27 -5.30
CA GLY A 127 1.41 -8.06 -5.69
C GLY A 127 -0.08 -8.32 -5.85
N PRO A 128 -0.84 -7.26 -6.10
CA PRO A 128 -2.26 -7.39 -6.35
C PRO A 128 -2.53 -8.02 -7.73
N ILE A 129 -3.72 -8.61 -7.91
CA ILE A 129 -4.00 -9.45 -9.08
C ILE A 129 -4.10 -8.64 -10.38
N GLU A 130 -4.48 -7.36 -10.31
CA GLU A 130 -4.54 -6.47 -11.46
C GLU A 130 -3.17 -6.28 -12.14
N TRP A 131 -2.06 -6.64 -11.47
CA TRP A 131 -0.73 -6.67 -12.10
C TRP A 131 -0.63 -7.68 -13.24
N LEU A 132 -1.53 -8.67 -13.31
CA LEU A 132 -1.63 -9.54 -14.48
C LEU A 132 -1.86 -8.71 -15.75
N GLN A 133 -2.68 -7.67 -15.66
CA GLN A 133 -2.94 -6.74 -16.77
C GLN A 133 -1.93 -5.59 -16.77
N GLY A 134 -1.78 -4.87 -15.65
CA GLY A 134 -1.02 -3.65 -15.56
C GLY A 134 0.49 -3.82 -15.86
N PHE A 135 1.04 -5.00 -15.62
CA PHE A 135 2.43 -5.33 -15.94
C PHE A 135 2.56 -6.42 -17.03
N GLY A 136 1.48 -6.79 -17.72
CA GLY A 136 1.53 -7.76 -18.80
C GLY A 136 1.93 -9.17 -18.37
N LEU A 137 1.52 -9.60 -17.17
CA LEU A 137 1.89 -10.89 -16.61
C LEU A 137 1.00 -12.05 -17.07
N TRP A 138 -0.03 -11.81 -17.89
CA TRP A 138 -1.01 -12.80 -18.33
C TRP A 138 -0.40 -14.08 -18.92
N ASP A 139 0.68 -13.92 -19.69
CA ASP A 139 1.33 -15.04 -20.38
C ASP A 139 2.47 -15.66 -19.59
N ILE A 140 2.89 -15.02 -18.51
CA ILE A 140 4.05 -15.40 -17.71
C ILE A 140 3.62 -16.13 -16.44
N THR A 141 2.67 -15.55 -15.69
CA THR A 141 2.17 -16.11 -14.43
C THR A 141 0.81 -16.76 -14.63
N LYS A 142 0.72 -18.07 -14.46
CA LYS A 142 -0.51 -18.84 -14.67
C LYS A 142 -1.18 -19.28 -13.38
N HIS A 143 -0.54 -19.08 -12.24
CA HIS A 143 -1.02 -19.54 -10.94
C HIS A 143 -1.00 -18.40 -9.92
N VAL A 144 -2.13 -18.17 -9.28
CA VAL A 144 -2.30 -17.19 -8.21
C VAL A 144 -2.70 -17.92 -6.94
N LEU A 145 -1.92 -17.77 -5.87
CA LEU A 145 -2.38 -18.11 -4.53
C LEU A 145 -3.04 -16.85 -3.94
N ASP A 146 -4.36 -16.87 -3.88
CA ASP A 146 -5.18 -15.77 -3.33
C ASP A 146 -5.14 -15.81 -1.80
N ALA A 147 -4.05 -15.30 -1.28
CA ALA A 147 -3.83 -15.12 0.15
C ALA A 147 -3.85 -13.62 0.44
N PRO A 148 -4.68 -13.14 1.40
CA PRO A 148 -4.78 -11.72 1.72
C PRO A 148 -3.53 -11.25 2.48
N LEU A 149 -2.39 -11.20 1.78
CA LEU A 149 -1.09 -10.95 2.37
C LEU A 149 -0.96 -9.54 2.94
N ALA A 150 -1.39 -8.56 2.18
CA ALA A 150 -1.23 -7.15 2.51
C ALA A 150 -2.11 -6.27 1.62
N ILE A 151 -2.39 -5.07 2.09
CA ILE A 151 -2.80 -3.94 1.26
C ILE A 151 -1.68 -2.91 1.35
N GLN A 152 -1.10 -2.53 0.21
CA GLN A 152 0.00 -1.59 0.20
C GLN A 152 -0.53 -0.16 0.35
N PRO A 153 -0.32 0.49 1.50
CA PRO A 153 -0.62 1.90 1.62
C PRO A 153 0.50 2.69 0.95
N THR A 154 0.19 3.41 -0.11
CA THR A 154 1.21 4.20 -0.81
C THR A 154 1.00 5.67 -0.50
N PRO A 155 1.74 6.26 0.46
CA PRO A 155 1.56 7.65 0.90
C PRO A 155 2.13 8.64 -0.12
N SER A 156 1.71 8.53 -1.39
CA SER A 156 2.35 9.34 -2.43
C SER A 156 1.70 9.34 -3.80
N SER A 157 0.38 9.31 -3.91
CA SER A 157 -0.22 9.58 -5.23
C SER A 157 -0.05 11.04 -5.62
N MET A 158 -0.03 11.95 -4.64
CA MET A 158 0.27 13.36 -4.88
C MET A 158 1.22 13.90 -3.79
N VAL A 159 2.49 14.04 -4.16
CA VAL A 159 3.51 14.77 -3.40
C VAL A 159 3.95 15.96 -4.23
N ILE A 160 3.88 17.14 -3.65
CA ILE A 160 4.21 18.42 -4.33
C ILE A 160 5.52 18.99 -3.78
N ASN A 161 6.29 19.66 -4.63
CA ASN A 161 7.46 20.41 -4.17
C ASN A 161 7.03 21.61 -3.34
N ARG A 162 7.62 21.82 -2.15
CA ARG A 162 7.23 22.92 -1.24
C ARG A 162 7.45 24.31 -1.81
N ASP A 163 8.49 24.51 -2.61
CA ASP A 163 8.71 25.82 -3.22
C ASP A 163 7.68 26.10 -4.31
N THR A 164 7.20 25.06 -4.99
CA THR A 164 6.06 25.17 -5.90
C THR A 164 4.78 25.46 -5.13
N TRP A 165 4.52 24.77 -4.03
CA TRP A 165 3.37 25.03 -3.17
C TRP A 165 3.31 26.47 -2.69
N LYS A 166 4.45 27.02 -2.26
CA LYS A 166 4.55 28.43 -1.80
C LYS A 166 4.23 29.46 -2.88
N LYS A 167 4.45 29.11 -4.17
CA LYS A 167 4.14 29.99 -5.32
C LYS A 167 2.67 29.98 -5.71
N LEU A 168 1.90 28.96 -5.26
CA LEU A 168 0.48 28.88 -5.52
C LEU A 168 -0.28 29.92 -4.69
N SER A 169 -1.31 30.50 -5.27
CA SER A 169 -2.28 31.33 -4.55
C SER A 169 -3.04 30.50 -3.52
N LYS A 170 -3.64 31.15 -2.55
CA LYS A 170 -4.49 30.48 -1.56
C LYS A 170 -5.61 29.68 -2.20
N ALA A 171 -6.24 30.24 -3.25
CA ALA A 171 -7.31 29.57 -3.98
C ALA A 171 -6.84 28.28 -4.67
N GLU A 172 -5.65 28.31 -5.30
CA GLU A 172 -5.06 27.11 -5.93
C GLU A 172 -4.71 26.03 -4.90
N ARG A 173 -4.12 26.42 -3.75
CA ARG A 173 -3.85 25.47 -2.65
C ARG A 173 -5.13 24.85 -2.11
N GLN A 174 -6.19 25.63 -1.91
CA GLN A 174 -7.50 25.14 -1.50
C GLN A 174 -8.11 24.18 -2.52
N ALA A 175 -7.99 24.48 -3.80
CA ALA A 175 -8.44 23.60 -4.87
C ALA A 175 -7.73 22.24 -4.84
N LEU A 176 -6.40 22.23 -4.65
CA LEU A 176 -5.62 20.99 -4.54
C LEU A 176 -6.01 20.17 -3.31
N ILE A 177 -6.21 20.80 -2.16
CA ILE A 177 -6.69 20.15 -0.93
C ILE A 177 -8.07 19.54 -1.17
N LYS A 178 -8.98 20.29 -1.76
CA LYS A 178 -10.35 19.82 -2.06
C LYS A 178 -10.34 18.59 -2.96
N ARG A 179 -9.44 18.53 -3.95
CA ARG A 179 -9.31 17.38 -4.87
C ARG A 179 -8.50 16.21 -4.30
N GLY A 180 -7.83 16.41 -3.17
CA GLY A 180 -7.03 15.33 -2.54
C GLY A 180 -7.87 14.09 -2.23
N GLY A 181 -9.03 14.26 -1.61
CA GLY A 181 -9.96 13.15 -1.29
C GLY A 181 -10.51 12.44 -2.53
N GLU A 182 -10.86 13.20 -3.57
CA GLU A 182 -11.32 12.64 -4.84
C GLU A 182 -10.21 11.81 -5.52
N LEU A 183 -8.96 12.25 -5.44
CA LEU A 183 -7.82 11.52 -5.97
C LEU A 183 -7.58 10.21 -5.19
N VAL A 184 -7.62 10.26 -3.86
CA VAL A 184 -7.49 9.05 -3.02
C VAL A 184 -8.57 8.03 -3.37
N ALA A 185 -9.82 8.46 -3.42
CA ALA A 185 -10.96 7.60 -3.75
C ALA A 185 -10.88 7.07 -5.19
N GLY A 186 -10.58 7.94 -6.15
CA GLY A 186 -10.47 7.57 -7.57
C GLY A 186 -9.40 6.52 -7.83
N VAL A 187 -8.19 6.72 -7.32
CA VAL A 187 -7.10 5.75 -7.53
C VAL A 187 -7.34 4.44 -6.78
N THR A 188 -7.87 4.51 -5.55
CA THR A 188 -8.12 3.31 -4.74
C THR A 188 -9.29 2.49 -5.29
N VAL A 189 -10.44 3.13 -5.51
CA VAL A 189 -11.68 2.42 -5.84
C VAL A 189 -11.84 2.24 -7.36
N ASN A 190 -11.81 3.34 -8.13
CA ASN A 190 -12.01 3.29 -9.58
C ASN A 190 -10.79 2.74 -10.34
N GLY A 191 -9.59 2.88 -9.78
CA GLY A 191 -8.38 2.24 -10.30
C GLY A 191 -8.26 0.82 -9.73
N TYR A 192 -7.53 0.65 -8.63
CA TYR A 192 -7.13 -0.67 -8.13
C TYR A 192 -8.27 -1.65 -7.90
N MET A 193 -9.36 -1.25 -7.22
CA MET A 193 -10.44 -2.19 -6.89
C MET A 193 -11.26 -2.59 -8.12
N ALA A 194 -11.55 -1.64 -9.00
CA ALA A 194 -12.28 -1.93 -10.24
C ALA A 194 -11.45 -2.80 -11.19
N GLU A 195 -10.15 -2.52 -11.33
CA GLU A 195 -9.26 -3.33 -12.16
C GLU A 195 -9.06 -4.74 -11.58
N ASP A 196 -8.90 -4.90 -10.26
CA ASP A 196 -8.82 -6.21 -9.60
C ASP A 196 -10.05 -7.06 -9.94
N ALA A 197 -11.24 -6.49 -9.81
CA ALA A 197 -12.49 -7.19 -10.13
C ALA A 197 -12.56 -7.61 -11.60
N ALA A 198 -12.19 -6.72 -12.53
CA ALA A 198 -12.17 -6.99 -13.96
C ALA A 198 -11.15 -8.09 -14.31
N VAL A 199 -9.95 -8.03 -13.75
CA VAL A 199 -8.90 -9.04 -13.97
C VAL A 199 -9.30 -10.41 -13.42
N ARG A 200 -9.92 -10.47 -12.24
CA ARG A 200 -10.45 -11.73 -11.68
C ARG A 200 -11.51 -12.36 -12.58
N ALA A 201 -12.40 -11.56 -13.15
CA ALA A 201 -13.42 -12.05 -14.08
C ALA A 201 -12.84 -12.62 -15.37
N GLU A 202 -11.70 -12.10 -15.84
CA GLU A 202 -11.01 -12.55 -17.04
C GLU A 202 -10.03 -13.71 -16.80
N ALA A 203 -9.58 -13.93 -15.57
CA ALA A 203 -8.50 -14.84 -15.23
C ALA A 203 -8.72 -16.26 -15.77
N ALA A 204 -9.89 -16.84 -15.54
CA ALA A 204 -10.20 -18.22 -16.00
C ALA A 204 -10.17 -18.33 -17.53
N LYS A 205 -10.68 -17.35 -18.26
CA LYS A 205 -10.67 -17.32 -19.75
C LYS A 205 -9.24 -17.25 -20.31
N ARG A 206 -8.30 -16.72 -19.53
CA ARG A 206 -6.87 -16.62 -19.88
C ARG A 206 -6.02 -17.76 -19.35
N GLY A 207 -6.67 -18.82 -18.82
CA GLY A 207 -5.99 -19.98 -18.27
C GLY A 207 -5.22 -19.70 -16.98
N ILE A 208 -5.62 -18.69 -16.23
CA ILE A 208 -5.08 -18.40 -14.90
C ILE A 208 -5.84 -19.20 -13.86
N THR A 209 -5.12 -19.96 -13.05
CA THR A 209 -5.68 -20.68 -11.90
C THR A 209 -5.55 -19.83 -10.64
N ILE A 210 -6.68 -19.46 -10.05
CA ILE A 210 -6.70 -18.77 -8.75
C ILE A 210 -7.04 -19.81 -7.68
N THR A 211 -6.14 -20.02 -6.73
CA THR A 211 -6.31 -20.95 -5.60
C THR A 211 -6.46 -20.13 -4.31
N GLU A 212 -7.53 -20.32 -3.58
CA GLU A 212 -7.70 -19.65 -2.29
C GLU A 212 -6.73 -20.18 -1.24
N ALA A 213 -6.26 -19.29 -0.38
CA ALA A 213 -5.42 -19.67 0.75
C ALA A 213 -6.18 -20.59 1.73
N SER A 214 -5.52 -21.67 2.14
CA SER A 214 -6.03 -22.61 3.15
C SER A 214 -6.22 -21.93 4.52
N ALA A 215 -7.00 -22.56 5.40
CA ALA A 215 -7.15 -22.12 6.79
C ALA A 215 -5.80 -22.03 7.52
N GLU A 216 -4.87 -22.94 7.24
CA GLU A 216 -3.50 -22.93 7.78
C GLU A 216 -2.73 -21.69 7.30
N ALA A 217 -2.81 -21.36 6.01
CA ALA A 217 -2.18 -20.16 5.45
C ALA A 217 -2.75 -18.89 6.06
N ARG A 218 -4.07 -18.80 6.24
CA ARG A 218 -4.72 -17.66 6.90
C ARG A 218 -4.29 -17.53 8.36
N LYS A 219 -4.13 -18.65 9.07
CA LYS A 219 -3.61 -18.65 10.46
C LYS A 219 -2.17 -18.18 10.54
N ALA A 220 -1.31 -18.63 9.63
CA ALA A 220 0.09 -18.16 9.56
C ALA A 220 0.18 -16.65 9.29
N LEU A 221 -0.66 -16.15 8.37
CA LEU A 221 -0.78 -14.71 8.10
C LEU A 221 -1.27 -13.91 9.32
N ALA A 222 -2.26 -14.42 10.04
CA ALA A 222 -2.77 -13.76 11.25
C ALA A 222 -1.68 -13.67 12.34
N GLY A 223 -0.89 -14.73 12.52
CA GLY A 223 0.25 -14.75 13.45
C GLY A 223 1.33 -13.73 13.07
N HIS A 224 1.64 -13.64 11.76
CA HIS A 224 2.55 -12.62 11.24
C HIS A 224 2.02 -11.21 11.49
N LYS A 225 0.76 -10.94 11.11
CA LYS A 225 0.08 -9.65 11.33
C LYS A 225 0.19 -9.18 12.79
N ALA A 226 -0.05 -10.07 13.74
CA ALA A 226 0.01 -9.76 15.17
C ALA A 226 1.43 -9.35 15.65
N SER A 227 2.48 -9.86 15.02
CA SER A 227 3.88 -9.57 15.39
C SER A 227 4.44 -8.29 14.74
N GLU A 228 3.88 -7.86 13.61
CA GLU A 228 4.43 -6.77 12.78
C GLU A 228 4.52 -5.42 13.50
N PRO A 229 3.54 -4.94 14.27
CA PRO A 229 3.65 -3.64 14.93
C PRO A 229 4.90 -3.52 15.81
N LYS A 230 5.22 -4.58 16.56
CA LYS A 230 6.41 -4.62 17.41
C LYS A 230 7.71 -4.61 16.58
N ILE A 231 7.74 -5.38 15.51
CA ILE A 231 8.92 -5.48 14.63
C ILE A 231 9.15 -4.14 13.92
N VAL A 232 8.09 -3.50 13.43
CA VAL A 232 8.15 -2.19 12.78
C VAL A 232 8.63 -1.12 13.76
N ALA A 233 8.12 -1.10 15.02
CA ALA A 233 8.59 -0.19 16.05
C ALA A 233 10.09 -0.34 16.31
N GLN A 234 10.56 -1.57 16.53
CA GLN A 234 11.97 -1.86 16.77
C GLN A 234 12.87 -1.46 15.59
N SER A 235 12.41 -1.68 14.35
CA SER A 235 13.15 -1.28 13.15
C SER A 235 13.24 0.24 13.05
N ALA A 236 12.13 0.94 13.23
CA ALA A 236 12.06 2.39 13.17
C ALA A 236 12.91 3.07 14.26
N ALA A 237 12.90 2.53 15.47
CA ALA A 237 13.76 3.02 16.58
C ALA A 237 15.25 2.90 16.22
N LYS A 238 15.68 1.77 15.63
CA LYS A 238 17.06 1.59 15.15
C LYS A 238 17.43 2.57 14.03
N GLU A 239 16.47 3.02 13.24
CA GLU A 239 16.64 4.03 12.19
C GLU A 239 16.57 5.46 12.74
N GLY A 240 16.41 5.63 14.06
CA GLY A 240 16.42 6.92 14.75
C GLY A 240 15.08 7.66 14.76
N VAL A 241 13.97 6.97 14.48
CA VAL A 241 12.63 7.54 14.68
C VAL A 241 12.33 7.60 16.18
N LYS A 242 11.91 8.77 16.66
CA LYS A 242 11.51 8.96 18.06
C LYS A 242 10.08 8.47 18.26
N ASP A 243 9.86 7.73 19.33
CA ASP A 243 8.54 7.22 19.74
C ASP A 243 7.74 6.60 18.55
N PRO A 244 8.28 5.56 17.90
CA PRO A 244 7.61 4.92 16.77
C PRO A 244 6.30 4.24 17.18
N GLU A 245 6.18 3.85 18.45
CA GLU A 245 4.97 3.25 19.01
C GLU A 245 3.78 4.21 19.01
N ALA A 246 4.00 5.51 19.23
CA ALA A 246 2.95 6.52 19.14
C ALA A 246 2.39 6.63 17.72
N ILE A 247 3.26 6.61 16.70
CA ILE A 247 2.85 6.64 15.29
C ILE A 247 2.04 5.37 14.94
N ILE A 248 2.52 4.21 15.37
CA ILE A 248 1.84 2.93 15.14
C ILE A 248 0.46 2.93 15.82
N LYS A 249 0.39 3.35 17.07
CA LYS A 249 -0.87 3.42 17.83
C LYS A 249 -1.88 4.34 17.15
N ALA A 250 -1.46 5.52 16.74
CA ALA A 250 -2.32 6.48 16.03
C ALA A 250 -2.81 5.88 14.70
N HIS A 251 -1.92 5.29 13.91
CA HIS A 251 -2.30 4.67 12.64
C HIS A 251 -3.29 3.51 12.82
N LEU A 252 -3.06 2.62 13.77
CA LEU A 252 -3.97 1.49 14.02
C LEU A 252 -5.33 1.97 14.56
N ALA A 253 -5.38 3.05 15.34
CA ALA A 253 -6.62 3.68 15.77
C ALA A 253 -7.40 4.26 14.56
N ASN A 254 -6.69 4.91 13.64
CA ASN A 254 -7.27 5.40 12.39
C ASN A 254 -7.77 4.25 11.51
N VAL A 255 -7.03 3.15 11.40
CA VAL A 255 -7.51 1.94 10.69
C VAL A 255 -8.84 1.47 11.27
N ALA A 256 -8.94 1.29 12.58
CA ALA A 256 -10.18 0.86 13.22
C ALA A 256 -11.34 1.86 13.05
N LYS A 257 -11.05 3.17 13.00
CA LYS A 257 -12.04 4.22 12.68
C LYS A 257 -12.53 4.08 11.23
N TRP A 258 -11.60 3.97 10.28
CA TRP A 258 -11.93 3.93 8.86
C TRP A 258 -12.58 2.60 8.43
N GLU A 259 -12.33 1.50 9.12
CA GLU A 259 -13.09 0.25 8.95
C GLU A 259 -14.58 0.45 9.32
N LYS A 260 -14.86 1.20 10.39
CA LYS A 260 -16.24 1.54 10.77
C LYS A 260 -16.90 2.50 9.77
N ILE A 261 -16.14 3.42 9.19
CA ILE A 261 -16.63 4.32 8.14
C ILE A 261 -16.94 3.50 6.89
N GLN A 262 -16.01 2.68 6.43
CA GLN A 262 -16.16 1.83 5.25
C GLN A 262 -17.36 0.87 5.39
N ALA A 263 -17.60 0.30 6.57
CA ALA A 263 -18.76 -0.55 6.82
C ALA A 263 -20.10 0.19 6.60
N LYS A 264 -20.13 1.53 6.69
CA LYS A 264 -21.33 2.36 6.44
C LYS A 264 -21.47 2.81 4.99
N ILE A 265 -20.34 3.16 4.35
CA ILE A 265 -20.33 3.74 3.01
C ILE A 265 -20.13 2.71 1.90
N GLY A 266 -19.70 1.50 2.23
CA GLY A 266 -19.26 0.49 1.27
C GLY A 266 -18.01 0.95 0.51
N ASP A 267 -17.93 0.52 -0.74
CA ASP A 267 -16.83 0.86 -1.66
C ASP A 267 -17.26 1.92 -2.70
N ASP A 268 -18.23 2.79 -2.34
CA ASP A 268 -18.66 3.89 -3.19
C ASP A 268 -17.60 5.00 -3.21
N PRO A 269 -17.01 5.35 -4.37
CA PRO A 269 -15.93 6.32 -4.45
C PRO A 269 -16.37 7.75 -4.07
N ASN A 270 -17.63 8.13 -4.32
CA ASN A 270 -18.10 9.46 -3.97
C ASN A 270 -18.35 9.59 -2.46
N ALA A 271 -18.96 8.56 -1.84
CA ALA A 271 -19.12 8.50 -0.41
C ALA A 271 -17.75 8.46 0.29
N PHE A 272 -16.77 7.76 -0.26
CA PHE A 272 -15.42 7.74 0.29
C PHE A 272 -14.71 9.09 0.16
N ALA A 273 -14.78 9.74 -1.00
CA ALA A 273 -14.24 11.10 -1.17
C ALA A 273 -14.89 12.10 -0.22
N LYS A 274 -16.22 12.00 0.01
CA LYS A 274 -16.94 12.82 0.97
C LYS A 274 -16.46 12.54 2.41
N ALA A 275 -16.31 11.29 2.80
CA ALA A 275 -15.79 10.93 4.13
C ALA A 275 -14.38 11.47 4.35
N LEU A 276 -13.49 11.38 3.36
CA LEU A 276 -12.14 11.96 3.41
C LEU A 276 -12.19 13.49 3.58
N TRP A 277 -13.10 14.15 2.89
CA TRP A 277 -13.32 15.58 3.07
C TRP A 277 -13.76 15.90 4.50
N ASP A 278 -14.81 15.26 4.99
CA ASP A 278 -15.39 15.54 6.30
C ASP A 278 -14.41 15.24 7.45
N GLU A 279 -13.67 14.13 7.34
CA GLU A 279 -12.78 13.66 8.41
C GLU A 279 -11.40 14.29 8.39
N VAL A 280 -10.88 14.67 7.22
CA VAL A 280 -9.49 15.11 7.10
C VAL A 280 -9.35 16.43 6.34
N TYR A 281 -9.69 16.46 5.06
CA TYR A 281 -9.28 17.56 4.18
C TYR A 281 -9.91 18.92 4.53
N SER A 282 -11.17 18.94 5.01
CA SER A 282 -11.83 20.18 5.46
C SER A 282 -11.16 20.84 6.67
N LYS A 283 -10.36 20.06 7.41
CA LYS A 283 -9.66 20.53 8.62
C LYS A 283 -8.25 21.10 8.31
N LEU A 284 -7.79 20.99 7.06
CA LEU A 284 -6.47 21.44 6.66
C LEU A 284 -6.44 22.93 6.36
N ASP A 285 -5.47 23.62 6.94
CA ASP A 285 -5.19 25.02 6.63
C ASP A 285 -4.12 25.09 5.55
N PRO A 286 -4.44 25.55 4.31
CA PRO A 286 -3.48 25.63 3.21
C PRO A 286 -2.29 26.53 3.50
N GLU A 287 -2.38 27.43 4.45
CA GLU A 287 -1.29 28.33 4.84
C GLU A 287 -0.29 27.68 5.82
N LYS A 288 -0.72 26.60 6.50
CA LYS A 288 0.10 25.87 7.49
C LYS A 288 0.68 24.55 6.97
N MET A 289 0.42 24.23 5.72
CA MET A 289 0.92 22.99 5.09
C MET A 289 2.35 23.11 4.56
#